data_b4c23a8df5c0b1c58e8c1eb853ca35ed
#
_entry.id   b4c23a8df5c0b1c58e8c1eb853ca35ed
#
_cell.length_a   1.000
_cell.length_b   1.000
_cell.length_c   1.000
_cell.angle_alpha   90.00
_cell.angle_beta   90.00
_cell.angle_gamma   90.00
#
_symmetry.space_group_name_H-M   'P 1'
#
loop_
_entity.id
_entity.type
_entity.pdbx_description
1 polymer ?
#
loop_
_entity_poly.entity_id
_entity_poly.type
_entity_poly.pdbx_seq_one_letter_code
_entity_poly.pdbx_strand_id
1 'polypeptide(L)'
;MEEAEDYGQITGGKSSESQFKELKATGSIDYEGSTVPDEDDAVRVYYGFTDDAGESWEGPVVTGFLELGETDLDGSLVSGSADLSGMLTVAASTGPGYPLTLPAGTPTVDTAAGFLRALGLVVNAAPSSHRLSSAHTFERDEKWLGIANWLLSAADFGSATTDAWGAVQMQPYVEPTERAPSWTFRDDETSVFFPSVTVRDNRADTPNVVRLWYEDDNVGLYAEARNDDPRSAASTVTRRRERQLDDEVTELSGDTPEKMLEALKAAARKRLLDNSTRIDYVEVHGLFIPSRVGECGLLDYREAGVEQLGGITAKDVEFGLGGETTHTMRRLLRPDFKVTTAGEVVWRNDA
;
A
#
# COMPACT_ATOMS: atom_id res chain seq x y z
N MET A 1 14.42 0.37 30.98
CA MET A 1 13.07 0.70 30.52
C MET A 1 12.72 1.93 31.35
N GLU A 2 12.72 3.12 30.74
CA GLU A 2 12.13 4.27 31.38
C GLU A 2 10.65 3.97 31.60
N GLU A 3 10.11 4.34 32.77
CA GLU A 3 8.69 4.26 33.02
C GLU A 3 8.00 5.21 32.05
N ALA A 4 6.99 4.71 31.33
CA ALA A 4 6.21 5.55 30.40
C ALA A 4 5.43 6.58 31.25
N GLU A 5 5.55 7.86 30.88
CA GLU A 5 4.78 8.92 31.48
C GLU A 5 3.38 8.93 30.88
N ASP A 6 2.36 9.07 31.74
CA ASP A 6 0.97 9.19 31.32
C ASP A 6 0.64 10.67 31.10
N TYR A 7 0.50 11.08 29.84
CA TYR A 7 0.16 12.46 29.48
C TYR A 7 -1.33 12.79 29.61
N GLY A 8 -2.20 11.77 29.78
CA GLY A 8 -3.63 11.97 29.91
C GLY A 8 -4.45 11.20 28.89
N GLN A 9 -5.62 11.73 28.53
CA GLN A 9 -6.57 11.09 27.64
C GLN A 9 -6.76 11.86 26.33
N ILE A 10 -7.05 11.12 25.28
CA ILE A 10 -7.40 11.67 23.98
C ILE A 10 -8.90 11.94 23.96
N THR A 11 -9.28 13.18 23.63
CA THR A 11 -10.66 13.65 23.58
C THR A 11 -11.24 13.64 22.16
N GLY A 12 -10.36 13.63 21.14
CA GLY A 12 -10.74 13.62 19.73
C GLY A 12 -9.56 13.37 18.81
N GLY A 13 -9.81 13.49 17.52
CA GLY A 13 -8.80 13.32 16.48
C GLY A 13 -8.93 11.98 15.74
N LYS A 14 -7.89 11.61 15.01
CA LYS A 14 -7.85 10.38 14.22
C LYS A 14 -6.44 9.90 13.94
N SER A 15 -6.26 8.61 13.70
CA SER A 15 -5.07 8.07 13.04
C SER A 15 -5.42 7.46 11.69
N SER A 16 -4.53 7.60 10.73
CA SER A 16 -4.62 7.04 9.39
C SER A 16 -3.38 6.23 9.09
N GLU A 17 -3.57 4.96 8.75
CA GLU A 17 -2.52 4.10 8.24
C GLU A 17 -2.78 3.78 6.77
N SER A 18 -1.76 3.81 5.91
CA SER A 18 -1.89 3.49 4.49
C SER A 18 -0.65 2.82 3.93
N GLN A 19 -0.85 1.71 3.23
CA GLN A 19 0.23 0.96 2.57
C GLN A 19 0.93 1.74 1.46
N PHE A 20 0.21 2.68 0.83
CA PHE A 20 0.69 3.39 -0.37
C PHE A 20 1.25 4.78 -0.10
N LYS A 21 1.11 5.31 1.10
CA LYS A 21 1.74 6.57 1.48
C LYS A 21 3.21 6.34 1.84
N GLU A 22 4.03 7.36 1.66
CA GLU A 22 5.43 7.34 2.08
C GLU A 22 5.53 7.20 3.61
N LEU A 23 4.89 8.08 4.35
CA LEU A 23 4.64 7.91 5.77
C LEU A 23 3.39 7.05 5.95
N LYS A 24 3.59 5.84 6.47
CA LYS A 24 2.52 4.83 6.57
C LYS A 24 1.49 5.17 7.63
N ALA A 25 1.88 5.82 8.73
CA ALA A 25 1.00 6.23 9.81
C ALA A 25 1.11 7.74 10.04
N THR A 26 -0.04 8.41 10.04
CA THR A 26 -0.19 9.85 10.32
C THR A 26 -1.50 10.07 11.08
N GLY A 27 -1.67 11.21 11.73
CA GLY A 27 -2.93 11.50 12.42
C GLY A 27 -2.95 12.88 13.02
N SER A 28 -4.01 13.13 13.78
CA SER A 28 -4.13 14.28 14.68
C SER A 28 -4.78 13.82 15.96
N ILE A 29 -4.42 14.41 17.07
CA ILE A 29 -5.03 14.12 18.38
C ILE A 29 -5.44 15.43 19.04
N ASP A 30 -6.58 15.41 19.73
CA ASP A 30 -6.96 16.37 20.72
C ASP A 30 -6.81 15.68 22.06
N TYR A 31 -6.09 16.30 22.99
CA TYR A 31 -5.75 15.69 24.28
C TYR A 31 -6.08 16.56 25.46
N GLU A 32 -6.29 15.93 26.61
CA GLU A 32 -6.48 16.56 27.91
C GLU A 32 -5.72 15.77 28.98
N GLY A 33 -4.93 16.47 29.78
CA GLY A 33 -4.08 15.85 30.79
C GLY A 33 -3.56 16.81 31.83
N SER A 34 -2.49 16.43 32.51
CA SER A 34 -1.83 17.25 33.56
C SER A 34 -0.45 17.76 33.12
N THR A 35 0.06 17.26 32.00
CA THR A 35 1.42 17.56 31.50
C THR A 35 1.36 17.83 30.00
N VAL A 36 2.12 18.81 29.52
CA VAL A 36 2.30 19.00 28.06
C VAL A 36 3.17 17.87 27.52
N PRO A 37 2.74 17.16 26.46
CA PRO A 37 3.58 16.14 25.83
C PRO A 37 4.89 16.76 25.29
N ASP A 38 5.96 15.99 25.30
CA ASP A 38 7.23 16.39 24.70
C ASP A 38 7.25 16.00 23.21
N GLU A 39 7.60 16.97 22.33
CA GLU A 39 7.69 16.72 20.88
C GLU A 39 8.85 15.80 20.51
N ASP A 40 9.90 15.73 21.34
CA ASP A 40 11.06 14.86 21.10
C ASP A 40 10.83 13.42 21.56
N ASP A 41 9.77 13.17 22.33
CA ASP A 41 9.43 11.84 22.81
C ASP A 41 8.48 11.10 21.88
N ALA A 42 8.69 9.78 21.76
CA ALA A 42 7.75 8.91 21.06
C ALA A 42 6.54 8.63 21.97
N VAL A 43 5.38 9.10 21.56
CA VAL A 43 4.12 8.83 22.26
C VAL A 43 3.40 7.63 21.69
N ARG A 44 2.61 6.96 22.54
CA ARG A 44 1.77 5.84 22.13
C ARG A 44 0.34 6.08 22.53
N VAL A 45 -0.53 5.98 21.52
CA VAL A 45 -1.98 6.07 21.69
C VAL A 45 -2.54 4.69 21.97
N TYR A 46 -3.34 4.58 23.03
CA TYR A 46 -4.05 3.34 23.38
C TYR A 46 -5.54 3.50 23.14
N TYR A 47 -6.16 2.41 22.72
CA TYR A 47 -7.61 2.26 22.72
C TYR A 47 -7.97 1.25 23.82
N GLY A 48 -8.92 1.64 24.66
CA GLY A 48 -9.40 0.78 25.73
C GLY A 48 -10.92 0.76 25.76
N PHE A 49 -11.50 -0.33 26.22
CA PHE A 49 -12.91 -0.43 26.56
C PHE A 49 -13.10 -1.27 27.80
N THR A 50 -14.20 -1.01 28.50
CA THR A 50 -14.64 -1.81 29.64
C THR A 50 -16.02 -2.37 29.30
N ASP A 51 -16.20 -3.66 29.42
CA ASP A 51 -17.47 -4.32 29.18
C ASP A 51 -18.46 -4.15 30.34
N ASP A 52 -19.70 -4.61 30.16
CA ASP A 52 -20.75 -4.54 31.17
C ASP A 52 -20.46 -5.42 32.42
N ALA A 53 -19.54 -6.38 32.31
CA ALA A 53 -19.07 -7.19 33.41
C ALA A 53 -17.94 -6.50 34.22
N GLY A 54 -17.44 -5.38 33.75
CA GLY A 54 -16.33 -4.62 34.33
C GLY A 54 -14.95 -5.15 33.92
N GLU A 55 -14.87 -6.03 32.94
CA GLU A 55 -13.58 -6.45 32.37
C GLU A 55 -13.09 -5.39 31.38
N SER A 56 -11.82 -5.00 31.54
CA SER A 56 -11.19 -3.98 30.69
C SER A 56 -10.17 -4.59 29.76
N TRP A 57 -10.19 -4.13 28.51
CA TRP A 57 -9.16 -4.40 27.53
C TRP A 57 -8.54 -3.09 27.08
N GLU A 58 -7.23 -3.09 26.89
CA GLU A 58 -6.46 -1.96 26.38
C GLU A 58 -5.39 -2.46 25.40
N GLY A 59 -5.20 -1.75 24.30
CA GLY A 59 -4.18 -2.07 23.31
C GLY A 59 -3.72 -0.86 22.54
N PRO A 60 -2.46 -0.87 22.05
CA PRO A 60 -1.91 0.24 21.29
C PRO A 60 -2.59 0.34 19.92
N VAL A 61 -2.83 1.58 19.51
CA VAL A 61 -3.32 1.93 18.16
C VAL A 61 -2.17 2.36 17.27
N VAL A 62 -1.38 3.31 17.74
CA VAL A 62 -0.27 3.91 16.99
C VAL A 62 0.80 4.42 17.94
N THR A 63 2.06 4.38 17.48
CA THR A 63 3.20 5.00 18.15
C THR A 63 3.88 5.95 17.16
N GLY A 64 4.20 7.16 17.61
CA GLY A 64 4.83 8.18 16.76
C GLY A 64 5.25 9.40 17.55
N PHE A 65 5.62 10.43 16.84
CA PHE A 65 6.00 11.75 17.38
C PHE A 65 4.86 12.72 17.21
N LEU A 66 4.75 13.66 18.15
CA LEU A 66 3.78 14.74 18.09
C LEU A 66 4.45 16.02 17.59
N GLU A 67 3.72 16.74 16.74
CA GLU A 67 3.99 18.16 16.46
C GLU A 67 2.86 18.94 17.13
N LEU A 68 3.20 19.65 18.22
CA LEU A 68 2.22 20.33 19.05
C LEU A 68 1.64 21.54 18.33
N GLY A 69 0.31 21.65 18.37
CA GLY A 69 -0.44 22.81 17.96
C GLY A 69 -0.62 23.81 19.12
N GLU A 70 -1.84 24.37 19.21
CA GLU A 70 -2.19 25.23 20.33
C GLU A 70 -2.38 24.40 21.60
N THR A 71 -1.83 24.89 22.71
CA THR A 71 -1.96 24.28 24.05
C THR A 71 -2.55 25.28 25.01
N ASP A 72 -3.64 24.90 25.65
CA ASP A 72 -4.31 25.68 26.67
C ASP A 72 -3.95 25.17 28.07
N LEU A 73 -3.70 26.11 29.00
CA LEU A 73 -3.38 25.83 30.38
C LEU A 73 -4.46 26.48 31.29
N ASP A 74 -5.24 25.65 31.98
CA ASP A 74 -6.24 26.11 32.96
C ASP A 74 -6.00 25.46 34.33
N GLY A 75 -5.24 26.13 35.16
CA GLY A 75 -4.81 25.60 36.46
C GLY A 75 -3.83 24.46 36.31
N SER A 76 -4.26 23.25 36.68
CA SER A 76 -3.50 22.00 36.51
C SER A 76 -3.94 21.23 35.29
N LEU A 77 -4.92 21.71 34.54
CA LEU A 77 -5.41 21.09 33.32
C LEU A 77 -4.64 21.60 32.12
N VAL A 78 -4.18 20.69 31.30
CA VAL A 78 -3.55 20.96 30.01
C VAL A 78 -4.44 20.36 28.95
N SER A 79 -4.82 21.14 27.95
CA SER A 79 -5.54 20.63 26.78
C SER A 79 -4.94 21.21 25.51
N GLY A 80 -5.03 20.47 24.41
CA GLY A 80 -4.46 20.94 23.16
C GLY A 80 -4.71 19.98 22.00
N SER A 81 -4.14 20.36 20.85
CA SER A 81 -4.13 19.54 19.66
C SER A 81 -2.70 19.29 19.18
N ALA A 82 -2.47 18.15 18.54
CA ALA A 82 -1.17 17.82 17.95
C ALA A 82 -1.35 17.00 16.68
N ASP A 83 -0.44 17.19 15.74
CA ASP A 83 -0.30 16.29 14.61
C ASP A 83 0.58 15.09 15.00
N LEU A 84 0.18 13.90 14.55
CA LEU A 84 0.86 12.65 14.84
C LEU A 84 1.55 12.12 13.58
N SER A 85 2.85 11.89 13.68
CA SER A 85 3.67 11.26 12.64
C SER A 85 4.27 9.96 13.15
N GLY A 86 4.03 8.85 12.40
CA GLY A 86 4.54 7.53 12.79
C GLY A 86 6.07 7.45 12.85
N MET A 87 6.60 6.43 13.52
CA MET A 87 8.04 6.25 13.78
C MET A 87 8.94 6.32 12.54
N LEU A 88 8.44 5.97 11.35
CA LEU A 88 9.21 6.07 10.10
C LEU A 88 9.50 7.51 9.66
N THR A 89 8.92 8.52 10.30
CA THR A 89 9.19 9.93 9.99
C THR A 89 10.68 10.27 10.18
N VAL A 90 11.36 9.64 11.16
CA VAL A 90 12.81 9.80 11.39
C VAL A 90 13.61 9.42 10.14
N ALA A 91 13.23 8.31 9.50
CA ALA A 91 13.92 7.83 8.30
C ALA A 91 13.47 8.56 7.01
N ALA A 92 12.25 9.11 6.99
CA ALA A 92 11.73 9.89 5.87
C ALA A 92 12.28 11.33 5.85
N SER A 93 12.62 11.90 7.00
CA SER A 93 13.15 13.26 7.11
C SER A 93 14.66 13.34 6.94
N THR A 94 15.42 12.28 7.24
CA THR A 94 16.87 12.24 7.25
C THR A 94 17.45 11.36 6.14
N GLY A 95 18.68 11.62 5.72
CA GLY A 95 19.39 10.89 4.67
C GLY A 95 20.90 10.95 4.85
N PRO A 96 21.69 10.27 4.00
CA PRO A 96 23.15 10.23 4.11
C PRO A 96 23.81 11.62 3.94
N GLY A 97 23.19 12.54 3.17
CA GLY A 97 23.74 13.86 2.88
C GLY A 97 24.87 13.85 1.84
N TYR A 98 25.24 12.68 1.34
CA TYR A 98 26.26 12.45 0.30
C TYR A 98 25.80 11.28 -0.59
N PRO A 99 26.34 11.15 -1.82
CA PRO A 99 26.05 10.00 -2.66
C PRO A 99 26.51 8.70 -2.01
N LEU A 100 25.59 7.78 -1.77
CA LEU A 100 25.87 6.50 -1.10
C LEU A 100 25.93 5.37 -2.13
N THR A 101 27.13 4.77 -2.28
CA THR A 101 27.30 3.62 -3.17
C THR A 101 27.33 2.32 -2.38
N LEU A 102 26.44 1.41 -2.71
CA LEU A 102 26.42 0.04 -2.22
C LEU A 102 27.02 -0.89 -3.28
N PRO A 103 28.06 -1.69 -2.93
CA PRO A 103 28.70 -2.59 -3.90
C PRO A 103 27.81 -3.79 -4.25
N ALA A 104 28.09 -4.44 -5.38
CA ALA A 104 27.53 -5.74 -5.69
C ALA A 104 27.80 -6.75 -4.56
N GLY A 105 26.83 -7.64 -4.30
CA GLY A 105 26.90 -8.61 -3.20
C GLY A 105 26.42 -8.07 -1.85
N THR A 106 26.06 -6.80 -1.72
CA THR A 106 25.50 -6.23 -0.48
C THR A 106 24.18 -6.95 -0.12
N PRO A 107 24.01 -7.48 1.12
CA PRO A 107 22.75 -8.05 1.58
C PRO A 107 21.68 -6.97 1.67
N THR A 108 20.58 -7.10 0.93
CA THR A 108 19.60 -5.99 0.79
C THR A 108 18.83 -5.74 2.07
N VAL A 109 18.13 -6.75 2.60
CA VAL A 109 17.25 -6.61 3.76
C VAL A 109 18.04 -6.29 5.04
N ASP A 110 19.18 -6.96 5.25
CA ASP A 110 20.03 -6.69 6.43
C ASP A 110 20.61 -5.26 6.40
N THR A 111 20.97 -4.76 5.23
CA THR A 111 21.48 -3.40 5.05
C THR A 111 20.37 -2.37 5.31
N ALA A 112 19.16 -2.58 4.76
CA ALA A 112 18.01 -1.73 5.02
C ALA A 112 17.69 -1.69 6.52
N ALA A 113 17.64 -2.85 7.17
CA ALA A 113 17.42 -2.96 8.61
C ALA A 113 18.53 -2.27 9.42
N GLY A 114 19.79 -2.39 8.98
CA GLY A 114 20.92 -1.73 9.59
C GLY A 114 20.82 -0.20 9.57
N PHE A 115 20.42 0.38 8.45
CA PHE A 115 20.21 1.82 8.33
C PHE A 115 19.11 2.32 9.29
N LEU A 116 17.98 1.63 9.36
CA LEU A 116 16.88 2.05 10.24
C LEU A 116 17.24 1.83 11.74
N ARG A 117 17.96 0.78 12.08
CA ARG A 117 18.47 0.59 13.46
C ARG A 117 19.49 1.66 13.88
N ALA A 118 20.30 2.14 12.94
CA ALA A 118 21.25 3.23 13.20
C ALA A 118 20.56 4.55 13.53
N LEU A 119 19.29 4.72 13.14
CA LEU A 119 18.42 5.86 13.49
C LEU A 119 17.68 5.65 14.82
N GLY A 120 18.00 4.59 15.59
CA GLY A 120 17.34 4.29 16.85
C GLY A 120 16.02 3.52 16.73
N LEU A 121 15.61 3.11 15.53
CA LEU A 121 14.34 2.39 15.32
C LEU A 121 14.49 0.91 15.70
N VAL A 122 13.47 0.36 16.34
CA VAL A 122 13.34 -1.08 16.57
C VAL A 122 12.90 -1.72 15.24
N VAL A 123 13.67 -2.70 14.73
CA VAL A 123 13.39 -3.30 13.42
C VAL A 123 13.28 -4.81 13.51
N ASN A 124 12.11 -5.33 13.10
CA ASN A 124 11.78 -6.73 12.93
C ASN A 124 11.82 -7.07 11.43
N ALA A 125 12.92 -7.62 10.96
CA ALA A 125 13.10 -8.01 9.56
C ALA A 125 13.01 -9.53 9.41
N ALA A 126 12.21 -10.00 8.46
CA ALA A 126 12.25 -11.40 8.06
C ALA A 126 13.60 -11.72 7.40
N PRO A 127 14.15 -12.93 7.58
CA PRO A 127 15.43 -13.31 7.00
C PRO A 127 15.36 -13.30 5.45
N SER A 128 16.46 -12.84 4.81
CA SER A 128 16.60 -12.86 3.35
C SER A 128 18.03 -13.19 2.96
N SER A 129 18.18 -14.02 1.93
CA SER A 129 19.48 -14.28 1.31
C SER A 129 19.77 -13.38 0.09
N HIS A 130 18.86 -12.48 -0.26
CA HIS A 130 18.97 -11.62 -1.44
C HIS A 130 20.14 -10.65 -1.31
N ARG A 131 20.88 -10.49 -2.40
CA ARG A 131 22.06 -9.61 -2.51
C ARG A 131 21.97 -8.80 -3.80
N LEU A 132 22.50 -7.58 -3.79
CA LEU A 132 22.58 -6.77 -5.00
C LEU A 132 23.42 -7.49 -6.07
N SER A 133 22.87 -7.59 -7.27
CA SER A 133 23.56 -8.16 -8.45
C SER A 133 24.63 -7.23 -9.01
N SER A 134 24.46 -5.92 -8.87
CA SER A 134 25.36 -4.86 -9.31
C SER A 134 25.49 -3.78 -8.24
N ALA A 135 26.53 -2.96 -8.33
CA ALA A 135 26.65 -1.77 -7.48
C ALA A 135 25.55 -0.78 -7.80
N HIS A 136 25.01 -0.12 -6.78
CA HIS A 136 24.00 0.93 -6.92
C HIS A 136 24.41 2.18 -6.12
N THR A 137 24.22 3.34 -6.70
CA THR A 137 24.52 4.62 -6.06
C THR A 137 23.25 5.42 -5.89
N PHE A 138 22.94 5.77 -4.66
CA PHE A 138 21.85 6.65 -4.27
C PHE A 138 22.34 8.11 -4.31
N GLU A 139 21.47 9.01 -4.72
CA GLU A 139 21.78 10.44 -4.75
C GLU A 139 21.86 11.02 -3.33
N ARG A 140 22.52 12.17 -3.20
CA ARG A 140 22.79 12.79 -1.89
C ARG A 140 21.55 13.25 -1.12
N ASP A 141 20.45 13.49 -1.80
CA ASP A 141 19.18 13.97 -1.26
C ASP A 141 18.18 12.85 -0.96
N GLU A 142 18.54 11.60 -1.32
CA GLU A 142 17.74 10.44 -0.96
C GLU A 142 17.60 10.28 0.56
N LYS A 143 16.42 9.86 0.99
CA LYS A 143 16.12 9.64 2.40
C LYS A 143 16.33 8.18 2.79
N TRP A 144 16.66 7.95 4.07
CA TRP A 144 16.89 6.59 4.55
C TRP A 144 15.70 5.66 4.32
N LEU A 145 14.47 6.18 4.44
CA LEU A 145 13.26 5.38 4.16
C LEU A 145 13.18 5.00 2.67
N GLY A 146 13.48 5.92 1.76
CA GLY A 146 13.53 5.66 0.31
C GLY A 146 14.58 4.59 -0.02
N ILE A 147 15.80 4.73 0.50
CA ILE A 147 16.89 3.77 0.33
C ILE A 147 16.50 2.39 0.87
N ALA A 148 15.92 2.32 2.09
CA ALA A 148 15.46 1.08 2.69
C ALA A 148 14.37 0.42 1.85
N ASN A 149 13.37 1.16 1.41
CA ASN A 149 12.28 0.63 0.57
C ASN A 149 12.78 0.16 -0.81
N TRP A 150 13.76 0.84 -1.40
CA TRP A 150 14.39 0.38 -2.64
C TRP A 150 15.09 -0.97 -2.45
N LEU A 151 15.87 -1.12 -1.36
CA LEU A 151 16.53 -2.37 -1.01
C LEU A 151 15.54 -3.51 -0.72
N LEU A 152 14.43 -3.22 -0.06
CA LEU A 152 13.36 -4.17 0.21
C LEU A 152 12.67 -4.60 -1.08
N SER A 153 12.35 -3.66 -1.97
CA SER A 153 11.76 -3.96 -3.28
C SER A 153 12.66 -4.85 -4.14
N ALA A 154 13.99 -4.65 -4.09
CA ALA A 154 14.95 -5.51 -4.78
C ALA A 154 14.93 -6.96 -4.29
N ALA A 155 14.47 -7.19 -3.06
CA ALA A 155 14.35 -8.53 -2.45
C ALA A 155 12.93 -9.11 -2.48
N ASP A 156 11.99 -8.52 -3.25
CA ASP A 156 10.57 -8.86 -3.28
C ASP A 156 9.88 -8.74 -1.90
N PHE A 157 10.33 -7.78 -1.09
CA PHE A 157 9.70 -7.41 0.17
C PHE A 157 8.70 -6.27 -0.04
N GLY A 158 7.70 -6.18 0.82
CA GLY A 158 6.86 -5.00 0.96
C GLY A 158 7.65 -3.81 1.48
N SER A 159 7.16 -2.59 1.27
CA SER A 159 7.73 -1.39 1.90
C SER A 159 7.72 -1.53 3.42
N ALA A 160 8.70 -0.93 4.10
CA ALA A 160 8.75 -0.88 5.56
C ALA A 160 7.45 -0.26 6.12
N THR A 161 6.90 -0.89 7.15
CA THR A 161 5.73 -0.43 7.91
C THR A 161 6.08 -0.42 9.39
N THR A 162 5.22 0.17 10.22
CA THR A 162 5.34 0.07 11.69
C THR A 162 4.18 -0.73 12.24
N ASP A 163 4.41 -1.46 13.31
CA ASP A 163 3.30 -2.00 14.11
C ASP A 163 2.81 -0.92 15.10
N ALA A 164 1.73 -1.24 15.81
CA ALA A 164 1.15 -0.33 16.78
C ALA A 164 2.10 0.02 17.96
N TRP A 165 3.12 -0.81 18.19
CA TRP A 165 4.17 -0.57 19.19
C TRP A 165 5.30 0.32 18.67
N GLY A 166 5.25 0.73 17.39
CA GLY A 166 6.26 1.55 16.74
C GLY A 166 7.46 0.77 16.20
N ALA A 167 7.46 -0.57 16.30
CA ALA A 167 8.52 -1.37 15.71
C ALA A 167 8.36 -1.51 14.19
N VAL A 168 9.43 -1.24 13.45
CA VAL A 168 9.46 -1.37 11.99
C VAL A 168 9.37 -2.82 11.58
N GLN A 169 8.47 -3.13 10.66
CA GLN A 169 8.24 -4.45 10.10
C GLN A 169 8.74 -4.49 8.66
N MET A 170 9.60 -5.48 8.34
CA MET A 170 10.08 -5.77 6.99
C MET A 170 9.75 -7.23 6.66
N GLN A 171 8.75 -7.44 5.82
CA GLN A 171 8.22 -8.76 5.49
C GLN A 171 8.23 -8.99 3.97
N PRO A 172 8.44 -10.22 3.50
CA PRO A 172 8.26 -10.57 2.09
C PRO A 172 6.86 -10.19 1.62
N TYR A 173 6.75 -9.68 0.39
CA TYR A 173 5.45 -9.45 -0.19
C TYR A 173 4.76 -10.77 -0.49
N VAL A 174 3.56 -10.95 0.00
CA VAL A 174 2.68 -12.08 -0.31
C VAL A 174 1.34 -11.52 -0.75
N GLU A 175 0.85 -11.99 -1.90
CA GLU A 175 -0.46 -11.57 -2.42
C GLU A 175 -1.56 -11.85 -1.38
N PRO A 176 -2.43 -10.87 -1.03
CA PRO A 176 -3.49 -11.08 -0.04
C PRO A 176 -4.42 -12.26 -0.35
N THR A 177 -4.69 -12.54 -1.62
CA THR A 177 -5.53 -13.67 -2.04
C THR A 177 -4.89 -15.05 -1.79
N GLU A 178 -3.60 -15.10 -1.50
CA GLU A 178 -2.85 -16.32 -1.16
C GLU A 178 -2.74 -16.55 0.34
N ARG A 179 -3.35 -15.67 1.16
CA ARG A 179 -3.32 -15.75 2.62
C ARG A 179 -4.68 -16.16 3.18
N ALA A 180 -4.66 -16.83 4.34
CA ALA A 180 -5.86 -16.96 5.15
C ALA A 180 -6.23 -15.59 5.75
N PRO A 181 -7.54 -15.27 5.86
CA PRO A 181 -7.94 -14.02 6.48
C PRO A 181 -7.53 -13.98 7.96
N SER A 182 -6.90 -12.89 8.38
CA SER A 182 -6.63 -12.60 9.79
C SER A 182 -7.88 -12.09 10.49
N TRP A 183 -8.76 -11.43 9.74
CA TRP A 183 -9.99 -10.80 10.22
C TRP A 183 -11.15 -11.17 9.32
N THR A 184 -12.33 -11.36 9.95
CA THR A 184 -13.57 -11.60 9.21
C THR A 184 -14.63 -10.60 9.67
N PHE A 185 -15.16 -9.83 8.72
CA PHE A 185 -16.23 -8.87 8.90
C PHE A 185 -17.53 -9.51 8.42
N ARG A 186 -18.44 -9.81 9.34
CA ARG A 186 -19.73 -10.49 9.06
C ARG A 186 -20.89 -9.64 9.52
N ASP A 187 -22.02 -9.81 8.86
CA ASP A 187 -23.31 -9.24 9.25
C ASP A 187 -24.05 -10.13 10.24
N ASP A 188 -23.41 -10.54 11.32
CA ASP A 188 -23.99 -11.37 12.37
C ASP A 188 -23.79 -10.75 13.77
N GLU A 189 -24.43 -11.34 14.78
CA GLU A 189 -24.42 -10.85 16.16
C GLU A 189 -23.03 -10.82 16.83
N THR A 190 -22.03 -11.46 16.22
CA THR A 190 -20.66 -11.52 16.74
C THR A 190 -19.73 -10.48 16.10
N SER A 191 -20.23 -9.70 15.16
CA SER A 191 -19.44 -8.77 14.39
C SER A 191 -19.39 -7.38 14.99
N VAL A 192 -18.26 -6.73 14.84
CA VAL A 192 -18.06 -5.29 15.11
C VAL A 192 -18.26 -4.41 13.87
N PHE A 193 -18.74 -5.01 12.80
CA PHE A 193 -18.95 -4.39 11.49
C PHE A 193 -20.31 -3.69 11.43
N PHE A 194 -20.33 -2.46 10.96
CA PHE A 194 -21.57 -1.76 10.65
C PHE A 194 -22.08 -2.18 9.27
N PRO A 195 -23.39 -2.41 9.09
CA PRO A 195 -23.94 -2.92 7.84
C PRO A 195 -23.97 -1.84 6.74
N SER A 196 -22.86 -1.19 6.52
CA SER A 196 -22.63 -0.19 5.48
C SER A 196 -21.29 -0.45 4.83
N VAL A 197 -21.29 -0.68 3.52
CA VAL A 197 -20.09 -1.01 2.75
C VAL A 197 -20.07 -0.20 1.48
N THR A 198 -18.94 0.44 1.21
CA THR A 198 -18.70 1.10 -0.08
C THR A 198 -17.82 0.21 -0.95
N VAL A 199 -18.33 -0.19 -2.11
CA VAL A 199 -17.57 -0.96 -3.10
C VAL A 199 -17.21 -0.06 -4.26
N ARG A 200 -15.92 -0.01 -4.59
CA ARG A 200 -15.39 0.72 -5.76
C ARG A 200 -14.58 -0.22 -6.62
N ASP A 201 -14.81 -0.17 -7.92
CA ASP A 201 -14.00 -0.89 -8.89
C ASP A 201 -13.51 0.07 -10.01
N ASN A 202 -12.40 -0.29 -10.64
CA ASN A 202 -11.85 0.45 -11.78
C ASN A 202 -12.29 -0.12 -13.14
N ARG A 203 -13.37 -0.90 -13.17
CA ARG A 203 -13.85 -1.58 -14.38
C ARG A 203 -14.10 -0.62 -15.54
N ALA A 204 -14.57 0.59 -15.23
CA ALA A 204 -14.86 1.60 -16.25
C ALA A 204 -13.61 2.01 -17.04
N ASP A 205 -12.46 2.05 -16.39
CA ASP A 205 -11.19 2.54 -16.96
C ASP A 205 -10.31 1.42 -17.52
N THR A 206 -10.66 0.16 -17.25
CA THR A 206 -9.89 -1.00 -17.72
C THR A 206 -9.99 -1.12 -19.24
N PRO A 207 -8.87 -1.07 -19.99
CA PRO A 207 -8.87 -1.24 -21.44
C PRO A 207 -9.23 -2.68 -21.82
N ASN A 208 -9.84 -2.83 -22.99
CA ASN A 208 -10.08 -4.15 -23.60
C ASN A 208 -9.49 -4.28 -25.01
N VAL A 209 -8.89 -3.21 -25.50
CA VAL A 209 -8.10 -3.18 -26.73
C VAL A 209 -6.83 -2.37 -26.45
N VAL A 210 -5.69 -2.91 -26.87
CA VAL A 210 -4.41 -2.20 -26.86
C VAL A 210 -3.88 -2.21 -28.29
N ARG A 211 -3.51 -1.03 -28.77
CA ARG A 211 -2.91 -0.83 -30.09
C ARG A 211 -1.52 -0.24 -29.91
N LEU A 212 -0.55 -0.87 -30.55
CA LEU A 212 0.83 -0.43 -30.53
C LEU A 212 1.31 -0.16 -31.94
N TRP A 213 2.08 0.89 -32.07
CA TRP A 213 2.81 1.25 -33.29
C TRP A 213 4.31 1.23 -33.02
N TYR A 214 5.05 0.84 -34.04
CA TYR A 214 6.49 1.00 -34.09
C TYR A 214 6.85 1.53 -35.47
N GLU A 215 7.70 2.53 -35.50
CA GLU A 215 8.17 3.13 -36.75
C GLU A 215 9.66 3.47 -36.66
N ASP A 216 10.42 3.07 -37.69
CA ASP A 216 11.80 3.51 -37.91
C ASP A 216 11.99 3.85 -39.38
N ASP A 217 13.22 4.20 -39.79
CA ASP A 217 13.53 4.57 -41.19
C ASP A 217 13.27 3.47 -42.22
N ASN A 218 13.08 2.21 -41.80
CA ASN A 218 13.00 1.03 -42.65
C ASN A 218 11.64 0.34 -42.63
N VAL A 219 10.87 0.47 -41.53
CA VAL A 219 9.61 -0.28 -41.35
C VAL A 219 8.64 0.44 -40.42
N GLY A 220 7.38 0.38 -40.79
CA GLY A 220 6.25 0.71 -39.92
C GLY A 220 5.43 -0.53 -39.60
N LEU A 221 5.21 -0.76 -38.32
CA LEU A 221 4.49 -1.93 -37.80
C LEU A 221 3.29 -1.50 -36.95
N TYR A 222 2.22 -2.27 -37.03
CA TYR A 222 1.05 -2.13 -36.19
C TYR A 222 0.71 -3.47 -35.54
N ALA A 223 0.36 -3.45 -34.26
CA ALA A 223 -0.17 -4.60 -33.54
C ALA A 223 -1.31 -4.22 -32.64
N GLU A 224 -2.30 -5.11 -32.55
CA GLU A 224 -3.47 -4.98 -31.68
C GLU A 224 -3.61 -6.23 -30.82
N ALA A 225 -3.93 -6.02 -29.53
CA ALA A 225 -4.33 -7.06 -28.61
C ALA A 225 -5.75 -6.76 -28.10
N ARG A 226 -6.63 -7.78 -28.08
CA ARG A 226 -8.05 -7.63 -27.73
C ARG A 226 -8.47 -8.65 -26.70
N ASN A 227 -9.33 -8.20 -25.79
CA ASN A 227 -10.09 -9.07 -24.91
C ASN A 227 -11.50 -9.26 -25.50
N ASP A 228 -11.68 -10.33 -26.26
CA ASP A 228 -12.97 -10.71 -26.86
C ASP A 228 -13.59 -11.93 -26.13
N ASP A 229 -13.04 -12.35 -24.99
CA ASP A 229 -13.53 -13.51 -24.24
C ASP A 229 -14.89 -13.19 -23.59
N PRO A 230 -15.99 -13.85 -23.99
CA PRO A 230 -17.33 -13.57 -23.46
C PRO A 230 -17.47 -13.85 -21.95
N ARG A 231 -16.52 -14.62 -21.36
CA ARG A 231 -16.48 -14.87 -19.91
C ARG A 231 -15.93 -13.68 -19.13
N SER A 232 -15.19 -12.80 -19.79
CA SER A 232 -14.64 -11.59 -19.17
C SER A 232 -15.69 -10.48 -19.12
N ALA A 233 -15.96 -9.96 -17.93
CA ALA A 233 -16.84 -8.79 -17.77
C ALA A 233 -16.27 -7.52 -18.41
N ALA A 234 -14.97 -7.48 -18.72
CA ALA A 234 -14.29 -6.37 -19.36
C ALA A 234 -14.19 -6.50 -20.87
N SER A 235 -14.60 -7.62 -21.47
CA SER A 235 -14.43 -7.87 -22.91
C SER A 235 -15.22 -6.90 -23.79
N THR A 236 -14.77 -6.76 -25.03
CA THR A 236 -15.46 -6.01 -26.08
C THR A 236 -16.87 -6.55 -26.32
N VAL A 237 -17.03 -7.88 -26.25
CA VAL A 237 -18.30 -8.58 -26.45
C VAL A 237 -19.28 -8.29 -25.32
N THR A 238 -18.87 -8.44 -24.07
CA THR A 238 -19.73 -8.22 -22.90
C THR A 238 -20.08 -6.75 -22.72
N ARG A 239 -19.14 -5.84 -22.91
CA ARG A 239 -19.36 -4.40 -22.80
C ARG A 239 -20.03 -3.79 -24.02
N ARG A 240 -20.00 -4.47 -25.16
CA ARG A 240 -20.46 -3.96 -26.46
C ARG A 240 -19.80 -2.63 -26.85
N ARG A 241 -18.57 -2.40 -26.40
CA ARG A 241 -17.77 -1.21 -26.70
C ARG A 241 -16.30 -1.48 -26.47
N GLU A 242 -15.47 -0.76 -27.21
CA GLU A 242 -14.02 -0.75 -27.03
C GLU A 242 -13.60 0.33 -26.04
N ARG A 243 -12.66 -0.02 -25.21
CA ARG A 243 -11.82 0.88 -24.40
C ARG A 243 -10.40 0.66 -24.89
N GLN A 244 -9.91 1.63 -25.64
CA GLN A 244 -8.64 1.53 -26.32
C GLN A 244 -7.54 2.17 -25.49
N LEU A 245 -6.38 1.54 -25.49
CA LEU A 245 -5.12 2.11 -25.04
C LEU A 245 -4.18 2.09 -26.25
N ASP A 246 -3.85 3.25 -26.73
CA ASP A 246 -3.01 3.46 -27.91
C ASP A 246 -1.65 3.96 -27.44
N ASP A 247 -0.55 3.38 -27.96
CA ASP A 247 0.79 3.77 -27.56
C ASP A 247 1.83 3.44 -28.64
N GLU A 248 2.96 4.11 -28.59
CA GLU A 248 4.10 3.93 -29.50
C GLU A 248 5.24 3.20 -28.77
N VAL A 249 5.88 2.28 -29.47
CA VAL A 249 7.05 1.54 -28.98
C VAL A 249 8.27 2.08 -29.67
N THR A 250 9.23 2.60 -28.91
CA THR A 250 10.46 3.23 -29.43
C THR A 250 11.59 2.23 -29.67
N GLU A 251 11.58 1.09 -28.96
CA GLU A 251 12.58 0.04 -29.13
C GLU A 251 11.90 -1.31 -29.28
N LEU A 252 12.30 -2.07 -30.29
CA LEU A 252 11.73 -3.38 -30.59
C LEU A 252 12.82 -4.38 -30.96
N SER A 253 12.77 -5.58 -30.40
CA SER A 253 13.72 -6.64 -30.72
C SER A 253 13.31 -7.40 -31.97
N GLY A 254 14.26 -7.72 -32.80
CA GLY A 254 14.07 -8.53 -34.01
C GLY A 254 15.05 -8.10 -35.12
N ASP A 255 15.48 -9.05 -35.93
CA ASP A 255 16.39 -8.86 -37.05
C ASP A 255 15.66 -8.83 -38.40
N THR A 256 14.37 -9.10 -38.41
CA THR A 256 13.49 -9.03 -39.58
C THR A 256 12.14 -8.40 -39.19
N PRO A 257 11.45 -7.73 -40.16
CA PRO A 257 10.15 -7.13 -39.92
C PRO A 257 9.12 -8.11 -39.34
N GLU A 258 9.17 -9.37 -39.74
CA GLU A 258 8.27 -10.40 -39.25
C GLU A 258 8.52 -10.74 -37.76
N LYS A 259 9.81 -10.84 -37.35
CA LYS A 259 10.17 -11.07 -35.94
C LYS A 259 9.87 -9.84 -35.08
N MET A 260 10.12 -8.63 -35.61
CA MET A 260 9.74 -7.39 -34.94
C MET A 260 8.21 -7.30 -34.74
N LEU A 261 7.42 -7.69 -35.75
CA LEU A 261 5.97 -7.75 -35.64
C LEU A 261 5.50 -8.73 -34.56
N GLU A 262 6.12 -9.91 -34.45
CA GLU A 262 5.79 -10.86 -33.37
C GLU A 262 6.17 -10.32 -31.98
N ALA A 263 7.30 -9.62 -31.87
CA ALA A 263 7.67 -8.93 -30.63
C ALA A 263 6.67 -7.82 -30.28
N LEU A 264 6.20 -7.05 -31.26
CA LEU A 264 5.19 -6.01 -31.06
C LEU A 264 3.84 -6.58 -30.62
N LYS A 265 3.40 -7.71 -31.21
CA LYS A 265 2.21 -8.45 -30.78
C LYS A 265 2.33 -8.96 -29.34
N ALA A 266 3.51 -9.50 -28.98
CA ALA A 266 3.79 -9.94 -27.61
C ALA A 266 3.75 -8.77 -26.61
N ALA A 267 4.30 -7.62 -26.99
CA ALA A 267 4.24 -6.38 -26.19
C ALA A 267 2.81 -5.87 -26.04
N ALA A 268 2.00 -5.87 -27.11
CA ALA A 268 0.58 -5.48 -27.05
C ALA A 268 -0.22 -6.41 -26.12
N ARG A 269 0.02 -7.72 -26.23
CA ARG A 269 -0.61 -8.72 -25.34
C ARG A 269 -0.24 -8.48 -23.87
N LYS A 270 1.06 -8.30 -23.58
CA LYS A 270 1.53 -8.04 -22.22
C LYS A 270 0.90 -6.77 -21.67
N ARG A 271 0.92 -5.69 -22.46
CA ARG A 271 0.37 -4.39 -22.03
C ARG A 271 -1.14 -4.47 -21.78
N LEU A 272 -1.89 -5.24 -22.58
CA LEU A 272 -3.31 -5.48 -22.33
C LEU A 272 -3.51 -6.23 -21.00
N LEU A 273 -2.77 -7.29 -20.73
CA LEU A 273 -2.87 -8.05 -19.48
C LEU A 273 -2.51 -7.20 -18.26
N ASP A 274 -1.41 -6.45 -18.33
CA ASP A 274 -0.94 -5.58 -17.23
C ASP A 274 -1.99 -4.49 -16.89
N ASN A 275 -2.58 -3.85 -17.91
CA ASN A 275 -3.59 -2.81 -17.73
C ASN A 275 -5.00 -3.35 -17.49
N SER A 276 -5.24 -4.64 -17.69
CA SER A 276 -6.54 -5.29 -17.43
C SER A 276 -6.65 -5.85 -16.01
N THR A 277 -5.63 -5.70 -15.19
CA THR A 277 -5.72 -6.04 -13.76
C THR A 277 -6.76 -5.13 -13.12
N ARG A 278 -7.86 -5.75 -12.67
CA ARG A 278 -8.93 -5.04 -11.99
C ARG A 278 -8.59 -4.91 -10.51
N ILE A 279 -8.84 -3.73 -9.98
CA ILE A 279 -8.69 -3.46 -8.56
C ILE A 279 -10.07 -3.18 -8.01
N ASP A 280 -10.50 -4.01 -7.08
CA ASP A 280 -11.71 -3.78 -6.30
C ASP A 280 -11.28 -3.26 -4.92
N TYR A 281 -11.89 -2.18 -4.49
CA TYR A 281 -11.76 -1.63 -3.14
C TYR A 281 -13.09 -1.80 -2.42
N VAL A 282 -12.99 -2.18 -1.15
CA VAL A 282 -14.12 -2.23 -0.24
C VAL A 282 -13.76 -1.45 1.01
N GLU A 283 -14.60 -0.51 1.40
CA GLU A 283 -14.50 0.19 2.67
C GLU A 283 -15.49 -0.45 3.64
N VAL A 284 -14.97 -0.89 4.77
CA VAL A 284 -15.73 -1.54 5.85
C VAL A 284 -15.63 -0.67 7.09
N HIS A 285 -16.77 -0.32 7.65
CA HIS A 285 -16.89 0.52 8.84
C HIS A 285 -17.27 -0.33 10.04
N GLY A 286 -16.74 0.00 11.21
CA GLY A 286 -17.04 -0.74 12.43
C GLY A 286 -16.39 -0.17 13.67
N LEU A 287 -16.45 -0.90 14.76
CA LEU A 287 -15.72 -0.61 15.98
C LEU A 287 -14.23 -0.92 15.79
N PHE A 288 -13.41 -0.40 16.69
CA PHE A 288 -11.97 -0.65 16.66
C PHE A 288 -11.66 -2.15 16.80
N ILE A 289 -10.82 -2.64 15.91
CA ILE A 289 -10.15 -3.93 16.02
C ILE A 289 -8.63 -3.72 15.83
N PRO A 290 -7.76 -4.50 16.50
CA PRO A 290 -6.31 -4.34 16.43
C PRO A 290 -5.72 -4.89 15.11
N SER A 291 -6.42 -4.68 13.99
CA SER A 291 -5.96 -5.05 12.65
C SER A 291 -4.82 -4.14 12.21
N ARG A 292 -4.04 -4.61 11.24
CA ARG A 292 -2.90 -3.87 10.67
C ARG A 292 -3.02 -3.75 9.16
N VAL A 293 -2.50 -2.67 8.64
CA VAL A 293 -2.28 -2.53 7.20
C VAL A 293 -1.30 -3.61 6.72
N GLY A 294 -1.65 -4.28 5.62
CA GLY A 294 -0.92 -5.45 5.11
C GLY A 294 -1.49 -6.80 5.55
N GLU A 295 -2.37 -6.86 6.53
CA GLU A 295 -3.13 -8.06 6.86
C GLU A 295 -4.22 -8.35 5.83
N CYS A 296 -4.81 -9.55 5.92
CA CYS A 296 -5.88 -9.98 5.03
C CYS A 296 -7.22 -10.00 5.78
N GLY A 297 -8.23 -9.36 5.18
CA GLY A 297 -9.60 -9.35 5.68
C GLY A 297 -10.56 -10.07 4.74
N LEU A 298 -11.51 -10.79 5.31
CA LEU A 298 -12.66 -11.36 4.60
C LEU A 298 -13.92 -10.56 4.98
N LEU A 299 -14.54 -9.93 3.98
CA LEU A 299 -15.89 -9.41 4.12
C LEU A 299 -16.88 -10.50 3.70
N ASP A 300 -17.77 -10.90 4.61
CA ASP A 300 -18.88 -11.84 4.38
C ASP A 300 -20.20 -11.11 4.73
N TYR A 301 -20.62 -10.21 3.83
CA TYR A 301 -21.87 -9.43 3.97
C TYR A 301 -23.00 -10.13 3.22
N ARG A 302 -23.68 -11.04 3.87
CA ARG A 302 -24.67 -11.95 3.28
C ARG A 302 -25.93 -11.24 2.81
N GLU A 303 -26.41 -10.26 3.57
CA GLU A 303 -27.60 -9.46 3.19
C GLU A 303 -27.38 -8.71 1.89
N ALA A 304 -26.16 -8.22 1.63
CA ALA A 304 -25.81 -7.55 0.39
C ALA A 304 -25.31 -8.50 -0.72
N GLY A 305 -25.12 -9.79 -0.40
CA GLY A 305 -24.54 -10.77 -1.33
C GLY A 305 -23.08 -10.48 -1.67
N VAL A 306 -22.33 -9.85 -0.77
CA VAL A 306 -20.93 -9.48 -0.97
C VAL A 306 -20.04 -10.41 -0.14
N GLU A 307 -19.20 -11.18 -0.82
CA GLU A 307 -18.13 -11.95 -0.20
C GLU A 307 -16.81 -11.56 -0.88
N GLN A 308 -15.89 -10.98 -0.11
CA GLN A 308 -14.64 -10.49 -0.67
C GLN A 308 -13.46 -10.68 0.28
N LEU A 309 -12.45 -11.43 -0.19
CA LEU A 309 -11.14 -11.51 0.43
C LEU A 309 -10.26 -10.41 -0.14
N GLY A 310 -9.58 -9.65 0.71
CA GLY A 310 -8.69 -8.57 0.28
C GLY A 310 -7.63 -8.21 1.31
N GLY A 311 -6.55 -7.59 0.86
CA GLY A 311 -5.55 -7.01 1.76
C GLY A 311 -6.05 -5.68 2.34
N ILE A 312 -5.89 -5.48 3.63
CA ILE A 312 -6.14 -4.21 4.29
C ILE A 312 -5.03 -3.24 3.85
N THR A 313 -5.37 -2.26 3.04
CA THR A 313 -4.42 -1.29 2.47
C THR A 313 -4.46 0.08 3.13
N ALA A 314 -5.56 0.37 3.83
CA ALA A 314 -5.65 1.54 4.69
C ALA A 314 -6.56 1.24 5.90
N LYS A 315 -6.29 1.93 6.98
CA LYS A 315 -7.06 1.90 8.21
C LYS A 315 -7.11 3.31 8.79
N ASP A 316 -8.32 3.79 9.00
CA ASP A 316 -8.57 5.06 9.66
C ASP A 316 -9.29 4.78 10.99
N VAL A 317 -8.78 5.33 12.09
CA VAL A 317 -9.36 5.18 13.44
C VAL A 317 -9.72 6.56 13.94
N GLU A 318 -10.99 6.80 14.19
CA GLU A 318 -11.45 8.00 14.89
C GLU A 318 -11.29 7.82 16.40
N PHE A 319 -10.71 8.82 17.05
CA PHE A 319 -10.52 8.82 18.49
C PHE A 319 -11.71 9.45 19.21
N GLY A 320 -11.98 8.99 20.43
CA GLY A 320 -13.06 9.47 21.27
C GLY A 320 -14.11 8.41 21.55
N LEU A 321 -15.14 8.78 22.30
CA LEU A 321 -16.23 7.88 22.68
C LEU A 321 -17.02 7.40 21.45
N GLY A 322 -17.01 6.11 21.20
CA GLY A 322 -17.70 5.51 20.06
C GLY A 322 -17.04 5.74 18.71
N GLY A 323 -15.74 6.07 18.72
CA GLY A 323 -14.97 6.30 17.51
C GLY A 323 -15.05 5.13 16.52
N GLU A 324 -15.24 5.47 15.25
CA GLU A 324 -15.38 4.52 14.15
C GLU A 324 -14.02 4.13 13.59
N THR A 325 -13.91 2.89 13.16
CA THR A 325 -12.76 2.42 12.40
C THR A 325 -13.18 2.07 10.98
N THR A 326 -12.51 2.66 10.00
CA THR A 326 -12.70 2.36 8.58
C THR A 326 -11.53 1.54 8.07
N HIS A 327 -11.82 0.38 7.49
CA HIS A 327 -10.84 -0.47 6.82
C HIS A 327 -11.03 -0.40 5.32
N THR A 328 -10.01 -0.01 4.58
CA THR A 328 -9.99 -0.12 3.12
C THR A 328 -9.30 -1.42 2.74
N MET A 329 -10.06 -2.36 2.19
CA MET A 329 -9.54 -3.61 1.67
C MET A 329 -9.39 -3.54 0.15
N ARG A 330 -8.29 -4.08 -0.37
CA ARG A 330 -7.98 -4.14 -1.79
C ARG A 330 -7.89 -5.58 -2.26
N ARG A 331 -8.54 -5.87 -3.39
CA ARG A 331 -8.42 -7.12 -4.11
C ARG A 331 -7.91 -6.88 -5.51
N LEU A 332 -6.86 -7.60 -5.89
CA LEU A 332 -6.38 -7.66 -7.26
C LEU A 332 -7.04 -8.83 -7.98
N LEU A 333 -7.76 -8.53 -9.05
CA LEU A 333 -8.32 -9.53 -9.94
C LEU A 333 -7.46 -9.57 -11.19
N ARG A 334 -6.54 -10.54 -11.21
CA ARG A 334 -5.71 -10.78 -12.40
C ARG A 334 -6.59 -11.19 -13.57
N PRO A 335 -6.26 -10.75 -14.80
CA PRO A 335 -7.03 -11.10 -15.97
C PRO A 335 -6.93 -12.62 -16.25
N ASP A 336 -8.08 -13.30 -16.23
CA ASP A 336 -8.23 -14.69 -16.67
C ASP A 336 -9.09 -14.73 -17.93
N PHE A 337 -8.53 -14.31 -19.06
CA PHE A 337 -9.20 -14.32 -20.35
C PHE A 337 -8.23 -14.57 -21.49
N LYS A 338 -8.78 -15.05 -22.61
CA LYS A 338 -8.00 -15.22 -23.84
C LYS A 338 -7.78 -13.86 -24.51
N VAL A 339 -6.52 -13.59 -24.85
CA VAL A 339 -6.15 -12.43 -25.65
C VAL A 339 -5.99 -12.84 -27.11
N THR A 340 -6.73 -12.16 -27.97
CA THR A 340 -6.55 -12.26 -29.44
C THR A 340 -5.56 -11.17 -29.85
N THR A 341 -4.58 -11.53 -30.69
CA THR A 341 -3.61 -10.57 -31.24
C THR A 341 -3.69 -10.56 -32.74
N ALA A 342 -3.63 -9.38 -33.32
CA ALA A 342 -3.50 -9.13 -34.75
C ALA A 342 -2.38 -8.12 -35.01
N GLY A 343 -1.91 -8.02 -36.23
CA GLY A 343 -0.93 -7.00 -36.60
C GLY A 343 -0.42 -7.21 -38.02
N GLU A 344 0.11 -6.14 -38.56
CA GLU A 344 0.60 -6.09 -39.94
C GLU A 344 1.84 -5.20 -40.07
N VAL A 345 2.58 -5.43 -41.14
CA VAL A 345 3.62 -4.53 -41.62
C VAL A 345 2.89 -3.45 -42.41
N VAL A 346 2.86 -2.22 -41.91
CA VAL A 346 2.12 -1.10 -42.53
C VAL A 346 2.87 -0.60 -43.75
N TRP A 347 4.17 -0.50 -43.63
CA TRP A 347 5.06 -0.16 -44.74
C TRP A 347 6.46 -0.73 -44.53
N ARG A 348 7.20 -0.87 -45.61
CA ARG A 348 8.60 -1.33 -45.63
C ARG A 348 9.37 -0.51 -46.67
N ASN A 349 10.56 -0.13 -46.32
CA ASN A 349 11.49 0.50 -47.26
C ASN A 349 12.31 -0.63 -47.91
N ASP A 350 11.91 -1.05 -49.12
CA ASP A 350 12.62 -2.05 -49.89
C ASP A 350 13.75 -1.32 -50.68
N ALA A 351 14.83 -0.88 -49.98
CA ALA A 351 15.99 -0.26 -50.60
C ALA A 351 17.06 -1.26 -51.01
#